data_ca756c7beb64f55d25d06bde2e6a32d2
#
_entry.id   ca756c7beb64f55d25d06bde2e6a32d2
#
_cell.length_a   1.000
_cell.length_b   1.000
_cell.length_c   1.000
_cell.angle_alpha   90.00
_cell.angle_beta   90.00
_cell.angle_gamma   90.00
#
_symmetry.space_group_name_H-M   'P 1'
#
loop_
_entity.id
_entity.type
_entity.pdbx_description
1 polymer ?
#
loop_
_entity_poly.entity_id
_entity_poly.type
_entity_poly.pdbx_seq_one_letter_code
_entity_poly.pdbx_strand_id
1 'polypeptide(L)'
;MKKVSLLMLVAMFLFAGNLRAQDVEVLIEDNFEAYTVGNKIAVEGAAAGNDWWTTWGQVPGGSEDGVVAEYDGSKCGYLTYGNDQVLKLGGTSSGVYDLEFDILIPSGKNGYFNILHEFNGMSSTWALESHLHMSSASTQSPGAGMVQAGGEEATIVCIYDDWMHFRLHVDTDADLAQYFYTLPGEEEELVLEWQWSLDSQGNPASRKLDAMDFFPPLNVATSEYYLDNFKCTRIGGETAAELTFNPEAIEEEVPADDMASVTINIENNGTSIGEYSAWVDYGVGQGGSEQQVISYAIDPVSSPAGLTWQSEQPVNFEVASLFPATAYGNSVMGTYITGAAYAFFEWQDQSGNQTADLEPGTDIIFRIYGPGTNGKPGEVLAEKTITRDQIVWNQYTLVEFDEPVALTGFDVYVGVEMTAAVGGTTMSLDGSSQAVVGYGDLYRNGKGAFLSITENGGGQNYGNWCLFMLCEGTPVVGGYATLDKTNGSLAIGGSDEVKVNLSTIGLTPNQTYEAAVKFVTNDPEQPTVSIPLTLKVGGENIVENVVETYNVYPNPTTGAVTVEGENISYIAVYNSVGQLVNVVKNVNNTVDMSAYENGVYFFNIVDNAGQSALQRVVVAK
;
A
#
# COMPACT_ATOMS: atom_id res chain seq x y z
N MET A 1 7.45 -45.27 49.53
CA MET A 1 7.76 -44.04 48.76
C MET A 1 6.48 -43.65 48.07
N LYS A 2 5.84 -42.58 48.55
CA LYS A 2 4.51 -42.15 48.14
C LYS A 2 4.66 -41.29 46.86
N LYS A 3 3.95 -41.65 45.78
CA LYS A 3 3.74 -40.80 44.61
C LYS A 3 2.72 -39.73 44.97
N VAL A 4 3.09 -38.46 44.86
CA VAL A 4 2.18 -37.33 44.95
C VAL A 4 1.75 -37.01 43.53
N SER A 5 0.49 -37.26 43.20
CA SER A 5 -0.16 -36.78 41.96
C SER A 5 -0.57 -35.34 42.18
N LEU A 6 -0.02 -34.42 41.38
CA LEU A 6 -0.45 -33.04 41.33
C LEU A 6 -1.59 -32.93 40.32
N LEU A 7 -2.82 -32.77 40.84
CA LEU A 7 -4.00 -32.43 40.02
C LEU A 7 -3.92 -30.95 39.69
N MET A 8 -3.65 -30.59 38.45
CA MET A 8 -3.89 -29.22 37.94
C MET A 8 -5.38 -29.05 37.62
N LEU A 9 -6.04 -28.25 38.43
CA LEU A 9 -7.42 -27.82 38.21
C LEU A 9 -7.39 -26.71 37.12
N VAL A 10 -7.74 -27.05 35.87
CA VAL A 10 -8.00 -26.07 34.82
C VAL A 10 -9.37 -25.47 35.09
N ALA A 11 -9.39 -24.19 35.49
CA ALA A 11 -10.62 -23.43 35.61
C ALA A 11 -11.10 -23.08 34.20
N MET A 12 -12.08 -23.86 33.69
CA MET A 12 -12.85 -23.48 32.51
C MET A 12 -13.71 -22.26 32.87
N PHE A 13 -13.30 -21.09 32.40
CA PHE A 13 -14.20 -19.94 32.29
C PHE A 13 -15.13 -20.20 31.11
N LEU A 14 -16.36 -20.65 31.42
CA LEU A 14 -17.47 -20.64 30.47
C LEU A 14 -17.86 -19.16 30.21
N PHE A 15 -17.31 -18.56 29.19
CA PHE A 15 -17.96 -17.44 28.52
C PHE A 15 -19.11 -18.03 27.71
N ALA A 16 -20.33 -17.84 28.15
CA ALA A 16 -21.52 -18.04 27.36
C ALA A 16 -21.67 -16.85 26.39
N GLY A 17 -20.76 -16.74 25.43
CA GLY A 17 -20.99 -15.99 24.20
C GLY A 17 -21.92 -16.83 23.32
N ASN A 18 -22.93 -16.23 22.74
CA ASN A 18 -23.77 -16.82 21.71
C ASN A 18 -22.87 -17.40 20.62
N LEU A 19 -22.70 -18.74 20.62
CA LEU A 19 -22.19 -19.46 19.46
C LEU A 19 -23.25 -19.32 18.36
N ARG A 20 -23.12 -18.26 17.54
CA ARG A 20 -23.67 -18.31 16.17
C ARG A 20 -22.92 -19.46 15.49
N ALA A 21 -23.66 -20.30 14.74
CA ALA A 21 -23.02 -21.19 13.79
C ALA A 21 -22.05 -20.34 12.97
N GLN A 22 -20.77 -20.73 12.91
CA GLN A 22 -19.82 -20.04 12.03
C GLN A 22 -20.38 -20.15 10.63
N ASP A 23 -20.63 -19.02 9.99
CA ASP A 23 -21.00 -18.98 8.57
C ASP A 23 -19.80 -19.52 7.80
N VAL A 24 -20.01 -20.56 7.00
CA VAL A 24 -18.98 -21.18 6.15
C VAL A 24 -19.35 -20.86 4.70
N GLU A 25 -18.49 -20.14 4.04
CA GLU A 25 -18.64 -19.79 2.62
C GLU A 25 -17.72 -20.64 1.77
N VAL A 26 -18.27 -21.32 0.75
CA VAL A 26 -17.46 -22.03 -0.26
C VAL A 26 -17.04 -21.06 -1.33
N LEU A 27 -15.76 -20.72 -1.41
CA LEU A 27 -15.20 -19.81 -2.40
C LEU A 27 -14.84 -20.51 -3.70
N ILE A 28 -14.25 -21.70 -3.62
CA ILE A 28 -13.87 -22.55 -4.75
C ILE A 28 -14.27 -23.97 -4.41
N GLU A 29 -14.90 -24.64 -5.35
CA GLU A 29 -15.16 -26.08 -5.29
C GLU A 29 -15.01 -26.65 -6.70
N ASP A 30 -14.08 -27.59 -6.87
CA ASP A 30 -13.82 -28.23 -8.15
C ASP A 30 -13.50 -29.72 -7.96
N ASN A 31 -14.39 -30.57 -8.47
CA ASN A 31 -14.26 -32.02 -8.47
C ASN A 31 -14.11 -32.57 -9.90
N PHE A 32 -13.78 -31.74 -10.86
CA PHE A 32 -13.56 -32.05 -12.28
C PHE A 32 -14.73 -32.73 -13.03
N GLU A 33 -15.84 -33.05 -12.37
CA GLU A 33 -16.95 -33.81 -12.97
C GLU A 33 -17.64 -33.08 -14.14
N ALA A 34 -17.60 -31.73 -14.13
CA ALA A 34 -18.14 -30.92 -15.21
C ALA A 34 -17.26 -30.91 -16.47
N TYR A 35 -16.00 -31.34 -16.37
CA TYR A 35 -14.99 -31.20 -17.43
C TYR A 35 -14.97 -32.38 -18.38
N THR A 36 -14.31 -32.22 -19.53
CA THR A 36 -14.21 -33.24 -20.58
C THR A 36 -12.88 -33.99 -20.49
N VAL A 37 -12.93 -35.30 -20.29
CA VAL A 37 -11.73 -36.16 -20.24
C VAL A 37 -10.86 -35.99 -21.49
N GLY A 38 -9.56 -35.82 -21.27
CA GLY A 38 -8.53 -35.59 -22.28
C GLY A 38 -8.28 -34.13 -22.63
N ASN A 39 -9.13 -33.20 -22.17
CA ASN A 39 -8.92 -31.77 -22.35
C ASN A 39 -8.02 -31.18 -21.24
N LYS A 40 -7.55 -29.97 -21.45
CA LYS A 40 -6.69 -29.22 -20.53
C LYS A 40 -7.50 -28.63 -19.37
N ILE A 41 -6.99 -28.76 -18.15
CA ILE A 41 -7.69 -28.36 -16.91
C ILE A 41 -8.07 -26.89 -16.94
N ALA A 42 -7.12 -25.97 -17.19
CA ALA A 42 -7.39 -24.53 -17.17
C ALA A 42 -8.32 -24.10 -18.31
N VAL A 43 -8.30 -24.81 -19.46
CA VAL A 43 -9.21 -24.55 -20.58
C VAL A 43 -10.64 -24.97 -20.22
N GLU A 44 -10.82 -26.16 -19.62
CA GLU A 44 -12.14 -26.65 -19.19
C GLU A 44 -12.70 -25.77 -18.04
N GLY A 45 -11.88 -25.38 -17.08
CA GLY A 45 -12.28 -24.45 -16.02
C GLY A 45 -12.82 -23.15 -16.59
N ALA A 46 -12.08 -22.51 -17.48
CA ALA A 46 -12.52 -21.27 -18.13
C ALA A 46 -13.82 -21.46 -18.95
N ALA A 47 -13.98 -22.60 -19.63
CA ALA A 47 -15.18 -22.95 -20.38
C ALA A 47 -16.40 -23.17 -19.44
N ALA A 48 -16.17 -23.65 -18.22
CA ALA A 48 -17.19 -23.79 -17.19
C ALA A 48 -17.53 -22.48 -16.45
N GLY A 49 -16.83 -21.38 -16.76
CA GLY A 49 -16.99 -20.08 -16.12
C GLY A 49 -16.12 -19.89 -14.88
N ASN A 50 -15.15 -20.76 -14.68
CA ASN A 50 -14.22 -20.75 -13.55
C ASN A 50 -12.86 -20.24 -14.04
N ASP A 51 -12.36 -19.17 -13.47
CA ASP A 51 -11.10 -18.55 -13.86
C ASP A 51 -9.94 -18.78 -12.86
N TRP A 52 -10.15 -19.65 -11.88
CA TRP A 52 -9.12 -19.96 -10.88
C TRP A 52 -7.99 -20.86 -11.38
N TRP A 53 -8.20 -21.74 -12.38
CA TRP A 53 -7.13 -22.55 -12.95
C TRP A 53 -6.29 -21.77 -13.97
N THR A 54 -4.97 -21.85 -13.83
CA THR A 54 -3.97 -21.35 -14.78
C THR A 54 -2.74 -22.25 -14.76
N THR A 55 -1.66 -21.86 -15.43
CA THR A 55 -0.35 -22.53 -15.36
C THR A 55 0.70 -21.57 -14.81
N TRP A 56 1.88 -22.08 -14.44
CA TRP A 56 2.97 -21.22 -13.96
C TRP A 56 3.33 -20.11 -14.96
N GLY A 57 3.44 -20.47 -16.24
CA GLY A 57 3.65 -19.52 -17.33
C GLY A 57 2.40 -18.70 -17.70
N GLN A 58 1.27 -18.87 -17.01
CA GLN A 58 -0.01 -18.19 -17.28
C GLN A 58 -0.53 -18.39 -18.72
N VAL A 59 -0.30 -19.57 -19.29
CA VAL A 59 -0.71 -19.94 -20.65
C VAL A 59 -1.65 -21.14 -20.61
N PRO A 60 -2.96 -20.98 -20.28
CA PRO A 60 -3.95 -22.04 -20.36
C PRO A 60 -3.95 -22.73 -21.73
N GLY A 61 -4.00 -24.08 -21.74
CA GLY A 61 -3.91 -24.89 -22.96
C GLY A 61 -2.48 -25.18 -23.40
N GLY A 62 -1.47 -24.61 -22.77
CA GLY A 62 -0.05 -24.86 -23.04
C GLY A 62 0.44 -26.23 -22.53
N SER A 63 1.76 -26.47 -22.62
CA SER A 63 2.38 -27.72 -22.16
C SER A 63 2.34 -27.90 -20.64
N GLU A 64 2.34 -26.79 -19.88
CA GLU A 64 2.28 -26.82 -18.42
C GLU A 64 0.90 -27.19 -17.89
N ASP A 65 -0.16 -27.00 -18.69
CA ASP A 65 -1.53 -27.31 -18.29
C ASP A 65 -1.73 -28.83 -18.21
N GLY A 66 -2.21 -29.32 -17.07
CA GLY A 66 -2.58 -30.71 -16.86
C GLY A 66 -3.75 -31.15 -17.76
N VAL A 67 -4.17 -32.39 -17.67
CA VAL A 67 -5.31 -32.88 -18.40
C VAL A 67 -6.36 -33.46 -17.46
N VAL A 68 -7.63 -33.39 -17.86
CA VAL A 68 -8.72 -34.07 -17.18
C VAL A 68 -8.63 -35.58 -17.52
N ALA A 69 -8.59 -36.42 -16.49
CA ALA A 69 -8.57 -37.87 -16.64
C ALA A 69 -9.79 -38.50 -15.94
N GLU A 70 -9.90 -39.81 -16.03
CA GLU A 70 -10.85 -40.63 -15.28
C GLU A 70 -10.07 -41.66 -14.47
N TYR A 71 -10.32 -41.73 -13.18
CA TYR A 71 -9.75 -42.73 -12.28
C TYR A 71 -10.86 -43.37 -11.46
N ASP A 72 -11.00 -44.70 -11.57
CA ASP A 72 -12.03 -45.51 -10.89
C ASP A 72 -13.48 -44.96 -11.06
N GLY A 73 -13.76 -44.37 -12.22
CA GLY A 73 -15.10 -43.88 -12.60
C GLY A 73 -15.41 -42.44 -12.15
N SER A 74 -14.47 -41.75 -11.51
CA SER A 74 -14.54 -40.31 -11.20
C SER A 74 -13.60 -39.53 -12.10
N LYS A 75 -13.98 -38.32 -12.51
CA LYS A 75 -13.09 -37.43 -13.25
C LYS A 75 -12.20 -36.65 -12.27
N CYS A 76 -10.95 -36.47 -12.65
CA CYS A 76 -9.93 -35.83 -11.83
C CYS A 76 -8.91 -35.09 -12.70
N GLY A 77 -8.11 -34.23 -12.11
CA GLY A 77 -6.93 -33.66 -12.73
C GLY A 77 -5.80 -34.70 -12.80
N TYR A 78 -5.12 -34.81 -13.93
CA TYR A 78 -3.94 -35.65 -14.12
C TYR A 78 -2.74 -34.82 -14.51
N LEU A 79 -1.72 -34.91 -13.69
CA LEU A 79 -0.50 -34.11 -13.77
C LEU A 79 0.70 -35.04 -13.97
N THR A 80 1.52 -34.74 -14.97
CA THR A 80 2.70 -35.52 -15.33
C THR A 80 3.93 -34.61 -15.40
N TYR A 81 5.09 -35.23 -15.51
CA TYR A 81 6.35 -34.52 -15.74
C TYR A 81 6.21 -33.43 -16.82
N GLY A 82 6.49 -32.19 -16.45
CA GLY A 82 6.39 -31.01 -17.30
C GLY A 82 5.07 -30.25 -17.23
N ASN A 83 4.09 -30.72 -16.43
CA ASN A 83 2.95 -29.91 -16.05
C ASN A 83 3.35 -29.01 -14.86
N ASP A 84 2.68 -27.86 -14.75
CA ASP A 84 2.92 -26.84 -13.73
C ASP A 84 1.60 -26.08 -13.55
N GLN A 85 0.68 -26.72 -12.79
CA GLN A 85 -0.73 -26.32 -12.70
C GLN A 85 -0.94 -25.42 -11.49
N VAL A 86 -1.41 -24.21 -11.73
CA VAL A 86 -1.66 -23.23 -10.67
C VAL A 86 -3.15 -23.01 -10.46
N LEU A 87 -3.56 -22.99 -9.20
CA LEU A 87 -4.90 -22.59 -8.76
C LEU A 87 -4.80 -21.27 -8.02
N LYS A 88 -5.45 -20.21 -8.56
CA LYS A 88 -5.49 -18.87 -7.97
C LYS A 88 -6.50 -18.81 -6.82
N LEU A 89 -6.09 -18.28 -5.66
CA LEU A 89 -6.92 -18.14 -4.46
C LEU A 89 -7.33 -16.68 -4.19
N GLY A 90 -6.85 -15.72 -5.02
CA GLY A 90 -7.29 -14.33 -4.99
C GLY A 90 -6.44 -13.37 -4.16
N GLY A 91 -5.36 -13.83 -3.52
CA GLY A 91 -4.40 -12.96 -2.82
C GLY A 91 -4.94 -12.28 -1.56
N THR A 92 -5.89 -12.93 -0.88
CA THR A 92 -6.47 -12.39 0.36
C THR A 92 -5.44 -12.35 1.50
N SER A 93 -5.51 -11.31 2.34
CA SER A 93 -4.65 -11.13 3.52
C SER A 93 -5.43 -10.98 4.82
N SER A 94 -6.73 -11.27 4.81
CA SER A 94 -7.61 -11.26 5.99
C SER A 94 -8.61 -12.40 5.93
N GLY A 95 -8.95 -12.97 7.10
CA GLY A 95 -9.93 -14.05 7.27
C GLY A 95 -9.31 -15.39 7.57
N VAL A 96 -10.18 -16.37 7.79
CA VAL A 96 -9.82 -17.76 8.11
C VAL A 96 -10.27 -18.67 6.98
N TYR A 97 -9.36 -19.50 6.49
CA TYR A 97 -9.58 -20.33 5.31
C TYR A 97 -9.19 -21.79 5.56
N ASP A 98 -9.98 -22.72 5.02
CA ASP A 98 -9.60 -24.12 4.85
C ASP A 98 -9.47 -24.43 3.36
N LEU A 99 -8.33 -24.98 2.96
CA LEU A 99 -8.07 -25.54 1.65
C LEU A 99 -8.04 -27.06 1.78
N GLU A 100 -8.91 -27.76 1.08
CA GLU A 100 -9.03 -29.22 1.10
C GLU A 100 -8.86 -29.77 -0.31
N PHE A 101 -8.18 -30.89 -0.48
CA PHE A 101 -8.03 -31.58 -1.76
C PHE A 101 -7.48 -32.99 -1.56
N ASP A 102 -7.63 -33.80 -2.60
CA ASP A 102 -7.19 -35.19 -2.62
C ASP A 102 -6.09 -35.39 -3.66
N ILE A 103 -5.04 -36.14 -3.30
CA ILE A 103 -3.99 -36.57 -4.23
C ILE A 103 -3.85 -38.10 -4.19
N LEU A 104 -3.80 -38.71 -5.37
CA LEU A 104 -3.46 -40.13 -5.54
C LEU A 104 -2.18 -40.25 -6.37
N ILE A 105 -1.20 -40.98 -5.84
CA ILE A 105 0.06 -41.24 -6.51
C ILE A 105 0.16 -42.71 -6.93
N PRO A 106 0.29 -43.00 -8.23
CA PRO A 106 0.47 -44.37 -8.72
C PRO A 106 1.76 -45.02 -8.21
N SER A 107 1.75 -46.37 -8.09
CA SER A 107 2.92 -47.12 -7.62
C SER A 107 4.21 -46.76 -8.36
N GLY A 108 5.25 -46.42 -7.59
CA GLY A 108 6.58 -46.04 -8.07
C GLY A 108 6.71 -44.60 -8.60
N LYS A 109 5.64 -43.82 -8.46
CA LYS A 109 5.61 -42.38 -8.82
C LYS A 109 5.84 -41.52 -7.61
N ASN A 110 5.84 -40.23 -7.82
CA ASN A 110 5.95 -39.19 -6.78
C ASN A 110 5.19 -37.92 -7.20
N GLY A 111 5.01 -37.00 -6.25
CA GLY A 111 4.29 -35.76 -6.47
C GLY A 111 4.89 -34.63 -5.63
N TYR A 112 4.45 -33.43 -5.94
CA TYR A 112 4.78 -32.22 -5.21
C TYR A 112 3.66 -31.20 -5.40
N PHE A 113 3.38 -30.46 -4.34
CA PHE A 113 2.59 -29.24 -4.40
C PHE A 113 3.15 -28.22 -3.44
N ASN A 114 2.80 -26.98 -3.66
CA ASN A 114 3.16 -25.89 -2.78
C ASN A 114 2.01 -24.89 -2.62
N ILE A 115 2.15 -23.99 -1.67
CA ILE A 115 1.24 -22.88 -1.42
C ILE A 115 2.05 -21.60 -1.44
N LEU A 116 1.48 -20.58 -2.11
CA LEU A 116 2.17 -19.33 -2.39
C LEU A 116 1.51 -18.18 -1.62
N HIS A 117 2.34 -17.43 -0.89
CA HIS A 117 1.95 -16.10 -0.41
C HIS A 117 1.72 -15.14 -1.56
N GLU A 118 2.56 -15.20 -2.58
CA GLU A 118 2.43 -14.41 -3.81
C GLU A 118 2.79 -15.26 -5.02
N PHE A 119 1.93 -15.23 -6.03
CA PHE A 119 2.15 -15.84 -7.32
C PHE A 119 2.59 -14.79 -8.33
N ASN A 120 3.89 -14.73 -8.61
CA ASN A 120 4.49 -13.77 -9.52
C ASN A 120 5.67 -14.40 -10.29
N GLY A 121 5.40 -15.54 -10.97
CA GLY A 121 6.39 -16.28 -11.72
C GLY A 121 7.65 -16.57 -10.87
N MET A 122 8.84 -16.25 -11.39
CA MET A 122 10.12 -16.49 -10.70
C MET A 122 10.30 -15.70 -9.40
N SER A 123 9.45 -14.70 -9.15
CA SER A 123 9.46 -13.89 -7.91
C SER A 123 8.35 -14.31 -6.94
N SER A 124 7.77 -15.49 -7.11
CA SER A 124 6.80 -16.05 -6.18
C SER A 124 7.42 -16.36 -4.81
N THR A 125 6.60 -16.34 -3.77
CA THR A 125 7.01 -16.62 -2.38
C THR A 125 6.25 -17.84 -1.87
N TRP A 126 6.97 -18.88 -1.48
CA TRP A 126 6.43 -20.17 -1.02
C TRP A 126 6.11 -20.15 0.47
N ALA A 127 4.85 -20.38 0.85
CA ALA A 127 4.42 -20.52 2.25
C ALA A 127 4.67 -21.94 2.78
N LEU A 128 4.43 -22.94 1.93
CA LEU A 128 4.59 -24.37 2.23
C LEU A 128 5.06 -25.10 0.98
N GLU A 129 5.92 -26.09 1.18
CA GLU A 129 6.33 -27.07 0.18
C GLU A 129 6.05 -28.49 0.69
N SER A 130 5.36 -29.32 -0.11
CA SER A 130 5.03 -30.71 0.24
C SER A 130 5.52 -31.66 -0.84
N HIS A 131 6.45 -32.50 -0.48
CA HIS A 131 7.06 -33.51 -1.34
C HIS A 131 6.48 -34.89 -1.00
N LEU A 132 5.84 -35.56 -1.96
CA LEU A 132 5.17 -36.84 -1.76
C LEU A 132 5.97 -37.99 -2.38
N HIS A 133 6.27 -39.01 -1.58
CA HIS A 133 7.23 -40.07 -1.90
C HIS A 133 8.63 -39.54 -2.23
N MET A 134 9.00 -38.43 -1.62
CA MET A 134 10.26 -37.73 -1.79
C MET A 134 10.77 -37.21 -0.44
N SER A 135 12.10 -37.24 -0.25
CA SER A 135 12.78 -36.62 0.90
C SER A 135 13.45 -35.28 0.55
N SER A 136 13.37 -34.84 -0.68
CA SER A 136 13.79 -33.52 -1.18
C SER A 136 13.30 -33.33 -2.61
N ALA A 137 13.45 -32.15 -3.16
CA ALA A 137 13.07 -31.84 -4.55
C ALA A 137 13.67 -32.78 -5.63
N SER A 138 14.70 -33.56 -5.30
CA SER A 138 15.40 -34.43 -6.26
C SER A 138 15.61 -35.87 -5.80
N THR A 139 15.12 -36.24 -4.60
CA THR A 139 15.40 -37.55 -4.00
C THR A 139 14.10 -38.28 -3.69
N GLN A 140 13.87 -39.42 -4.40
CA GLN A 140 12.74 -40.29 -4.10
C GLN A 140 12.88 -40.95 -2.73
N SER A 141 11.75 -41.04 -2.01
CA SER A 141 11.63 -41.72 -0.72
C SER A 141 10.30 -42.48 -0.66
N PRO A 142 10.19 -43.66 -1.31
CA PRO A 142 8.95 -44.41 -1.36
C PRO A 142 8.36 -44.65 0.04
N GLY A 143 7.08 -44.31 0.21
CA GLY A 143 6.36 -44.46 1.48
C GLY A 143 6.52 -43.29 2.45
N ALA A 144 7.34 -42.29 2.12
CA ALA A 144 7.52 -41.11 2.98
C ALA A 144 7.50 -39.81 2.16
N GLY A 145 6.99 -38.75 2.75
CA GLY A 145 7.02 -37.39 2.19
C GLY A 145 7.71 -36.42 3.15
N MET A 146 8.13 -35.28 2.63
CA MET A 146 8.72 -34.18 3.39
C MET A 146 7.84 -32.94 3.22
N VAL A 147 7.56 -32.27 4.29
CA VAL A 147 6.82 -31.00 4.33
C VAL A 147 7.72 -29.94 4.94
N GLN A 148 7.78 -28.78 4.33
CA GLN A 148 8.56 -27.63 4.80
C GLN A 148 7.68 -26.37 4.83
N ALA A 149 7.61 -25.70 5.98
CA ALA A 149 6.88 -24.46 6.20
C ALA A 149 7.44 -23.70 7.41
N GLY A 150 7.46 -22.36 7.36
CA GLY A 150 7.91 -21.53 8.48
C GLY A 150 9.35 -21.79 8.94
N GLY A 151 10.18 -22.40 8.08
CA GLY A 151 11.56 -22.80 8.42
C GLY A 151 11.68 -24.14 9.16
N GLU A 152 10.57 -24.85 9.35
CA GLU A 152 10.55 -26.18 9.96
C GLU A 152 10.28 -27.27 8.92
N GLU A 153 10.74 -28.49 9.21
CA GLU A 153 10.54 -29.67 8.38
C GLU A 153 9.81 -30.77 9.15
N ALA A 154 8.88 -31.43 8.49
CA ALA A 154 8.21 -32.63 9.01
C ALA A 154 8.19 -33.75 7.96
N THR A 155 8.06 -34.99 8.40
CA THR A 155 7.90 -36.16 7.54
C THR A 155 6.50 -36.69 7.69
N ILE A 156 5.84 -37.02 6.56
CA ILE A 156 4.54 -37.69 6.50
C ILE A 156 4.67 -39.09 5.90
N VAL A 157 3.73 -39.96 6.21
CA VAL A 157 3.57 -41.25 5.56
C VAL A 157 2.82 -41.05 4.25
N CYS A 158 3.35 -41.56 3.13
CA CYS A 158 2.69 -41.56 1.84
C CYS A 158 2.31 -42.98 1.44
N ILE A 159 1.15 -43.13 0.79
CA ILE A 159 0.67 -44.41 0.23
C ILE A 159 0.56 -44.32 -1.29
N TYR A 160 0.61 -45.47 -1.96
CA TYR A 160 0.41 -45.58 -3.40
C TYR A 160 -0.99 -46.11 -3.72
N ASP A 161 -1.48 -45.74 -4.91
CA ASP A 161 -2.67 -46.29 -5.53
C ASP A 161 -3.97 -46.08 -4.71
N ASP A 162 -3.96 -45.15 -3.77
CA ASP A 162 -5.12 -44.70 -3.01
C ASP A 162 -5.07 -43.22 -2.73
N TRP A 163 -6.22 -42.61 -2.43
CA TRP A 163 -6.35 -41.16 -2.21
C TRP A 163 -5.85 -40.76 -0.83
N MET A 164 -4.97 -39.78 -0.76
CA MET A 164 -4.55 -39.07 0.44
C MET A 164 -5.27 -37.74 0.47
N HIS A 165 -5.95 -37.43 1.56
CA HIS A 165 -6.63 -36.16 1.76
C HIS A 165 -5.70 -35.17 2.49
N PHE A 166 -5.68 -33.94 2.01
CA PHE A 166 -4.88 -32.85 2.56
C PHE A 166 -5.78 -31.68 2.95
N ARG A 167 -5.50 -31.08 4.11
CA ARG A 167 -6.17 -29.85 4.55
C ARG A 167 -5.14 -28.84 5.07
N LEU A 168 -5.24 -27.62 4.60
CA LEU A 168 -4.52 -26.47 5.13
C LEU A 168 -5.51 -25.51 5.77
N HIS A 169 -5.33 -25.24 7.05
CA HIS A 169 -6.01 -24.18 7.77
C HIS A 169 -5.12 -22.95 7.83
N VAL A 170 -5.63 -21.79 7.38
CA VAL A 170 -4.90 -20.50 7.37
C VAL A 170 -5.75 -19.45 8.04
N ASP A 171 -5.31 -18.95 9.17
CA ASP A 171 -5.83 -17.78 9.84
C ASP A 171 -4.88 -16.61 9.58
N THR A 172 -5.21 -15.80 8.55
CA THR A 172 -4.36 -14.67 8.16
C THR A 172 -4.42 -13.54 9.20
N ASP A 173 -5.48 -13.45 9.98
CA ASP A 173 -5.69 -12.43 11.01
C ASP A 173 -4.90 -12.78 12.27
N ALA A 174 -4.95 -14.05 12.72
CA ALA A 174 -4.14 -14.55 13.83
C ALA A 174 -2.68 -14.83 13.46
N ASP A 175 -2.32 -14.71 12.17
CA ASP A 175 -0.97 -15.03 11.66
C ASP A 175 -0.56 -16.49 11.95
N LEU A 176 -1.46 -17.43 11.70
CA LEU A 176 -1.32 -18.84 11.99
C LEU A 176 -1.67 -19.70 10.79
N ALA A 177 -0.91 -20.75 10.54
CA ALA A 177 -1.28 -21.79 9.59
C ALA A 177 -1.02 -23.18 10.18
N GLN A 178 -1.85 -24.15 9.77
CA GLN A 178 -1.78 -25.53 10.18
C GLN A 178 -1.97 -26.43 8.97
N TYR A 179 -1.11 -27.41 8.82
CA TYR A 179 -1.16 -28.40 7.74
C TYR A 179 -1.52 -29.76 8.29
N PHE A 180 -2.56 -30.35 7.72
CA PHE A 180 -3.11 -31.64 8.10
C PHE A 180 -3.12 -32.59 6.90
N TYR A 181 -3.09 -33.89 7.18
CA TYR A 181 -3.37 -34.91 6.17
C TYR A 181 -4.14 -36.08 6.79
N THR A 182 -4.81 -36.84 5.93
CA THR A 182 -5.59 -38.02 6.32
C THR A 182 -5.32 -39.17 5.36
N LEU A 183 -4.98 -40.32 5.88
CA LEU A 183 -4.88 -41.56 5.11
C LEU A 183 -6.22 -42.31 5.14
N PRO A 184 -6.54 -43.15 4.14
CA PRO A 184 -7.78 -43.89 4.07
C PRO A 184 -8.02 -44.74 5.34
N GLY A 185 -9.12 -44.43 6.02
CA GLY A 185 -9.51 -45.13 7.24
C GLY A 185 -8.80 -44.71 8.54
N GLU A 186 -7.91 -43.71 8.47
CA GLU A 186 -7.25 -43.11 9.64
C GLU A 186 -7.93 -41.78 10.02
N GLU A 187 -7.61 -41.27 11.19
CA GLU A 187 -8.03 -39.92 11.62
C GLU A 187 -7.10 -38.86 11.06
N GLU A 188 -7.58 -37.63 10.94
CA GLU A 188 -6.78 -36.49 10.47
C GLU A 188 -5.61 -36.23 11.43
N GLU A 189 -4.41 -36.04 10.90
CA GLU A 189 -3.17 -35.78 11.62
C GLU A 189 -2.66 -34.36 11.36
N LEU A 190 -2.38 -33.58 12.41
CA LEU A 190 -1.68 -32.30 12.32
C LEU A 190 -0.18 -32.57 12.10
N VAL A 191 0.34 -32.09 10.98
CA VAL A 191 1.75 -32.28 10.57
C VAL A 191 2.63 -31.12 11.05
N LEU A 192 2.21 -29.89 10.75
CA LEU A 192 2.93 -28.65 11.10
C LEU A 192 1.95 -27.56 11.48
N GLU A 193 2.41 -26.71 12.39
CA GLU A 193 1.80 -25.42 12.73
C GLU A 193 2.90 -24.36 12.67
N TRP A 194 2.66 -23.24 11.96
CA TRP A 194 3.66 -22.18 11.84
C TRP A 194 3.03 -20.79 11.76
N GLN A 195 3.84 -19.76 11.94
CA GLN A 195 3.45 -18.37 11.75
C GLN A 195 3.25 -18.12 10.25
N TRP A 196 2.02 -17.73 9.84
CA TRP A 196 1.67 -17.57 8.42
C TRP A 196 2.53 -16.52 7.70
N SER A 197 2.99 -15.45 8.36
CA SER A 197 3.88 -14.44 7.77
C SER A 197 5.34 -14.89 7.60
N LEU A 198 5.62 -16.19 7.62
CA LEU A 198 6.92 -16.78 7.28
C LEU A 198 6.82 -17.62 6.01
N ASP A 199 7.84 -17.52 5.14
CA ASP A 199 7.97 -18.39 3.98
C ASP A 199 8.38 -19.84 4.37
N SER A 200 8.44 -20.75 3.41
CA SER A 200 8.83 -22.15 3.67
C SER A 200 10.19 -22.28 4.32
N GLN A 201 11.09 -21.31 4.14
CA GLN A 201 12.45 -21.28 4.69
C GLN A 201 12.54 -20.53 6.04
N GLY A 202 11.43 -19.96 6.54
CA GLY A 202 11.37 -19.19 7.78
C GLY A 202 11.76 -17.71 7.66
N ASN A 203 11.83 -17.16 6.46
CA ASN A 203 12.02 -15.73 6.27
C ASN A 203 10.69 -14.98 6.32
N PRO A 204 10.68 -13.69 6.72
CA PRO A 204 9.47 -12.89 6.69
C PRO A 204 8.85 -12.81 5.28
N ALA A 205 7.55 -13.03 5.20
CA ALA A 205 6.75 -13.00 3.98
C ALA A 205 5.46 -12.19 4.17
N SER A 206 4.73 -11.95 3.07
CA SER A 206 3.40 -11.35 3.14
C SER A 206 2.40 -12.33 3.76
N ARG A 207 1.30 -11.82 4.35
CA ARG A 207 0.22 -12.69 4.86
C ARG A 207 -0.80 -13.09 3.79
N LYS A 208 -0.50 -12.89 2.53
CA LYS A 208 -1.43 -13.24 1.46
C LYS A 208 -1.57 -14.75 1.30
N LEU A 209 -2.77 -15.18 0.93
CA LEU A 209 -3.10 -16.51 0.45
C LEU A 209 -3.44 -16.36 -1.04
N ASP A 210 -2.46 -16.53 -1.93
CA ASP A 210 -2.58 -16.10 -3.33
C ASP A 210 -2.82 -17.25 -4.31
N ALA A 211 -2.08 -18.35 -4.17
CA ALA A 211 -2.23 -19.49 -5.06
C ALA A 211 -1.75 -20.81 -4.45
N MET A 212 -2.18 -21.91 -5.05
CA MET A 212 -1.55 -23.22 -4.92
C MET A 212 -0.93 -23.61 -6.25
N ASP A 213 0.19 -24.30 -6.20
CA ASP A 213 0.88 -24.84 -7.35
C ASP A 213 1.07 -26.34 -7.21
N PHE A 214 0.63 -27.06 -8.25
CA PHE A 214 0.69 -28.51 -8.37
C PHE A 214 1.71 -28.86 -9.46
N PHE A 215 2.90 -29.21 -9.04
CA PHE A 215 4.06 -29.36 -9.90
C PHE A 215 4.71 -30.74 -9.78
N PRO A 216 4.56 -31.65 -10.75
CA PRO A 216 5.35 -32.86 -10.79
C PRO A 216 6.84 -32.55 -11.02
N PRO A 217 7.75 -32.84 -10.05
CA PRO A 217 9.14 -32.36 -10.08
C PRO A 217 9.89 -32.69 -11.36
N LEU A 218 10.50 -31.70 -12.02
CA LEU A 218 11.24 -31.83 -13.27
C LEU A 218 12.53 -32.69 -13.16
N ASN A 219 13.06 -32.86 -11.95
CA ASN A 219 14.29 -33.62 -11.73
C ASN A 219 14.05 -35.13 -11.61
N VAL A 220 12.78 -35.56 -11.60
CA VAL A 220 12.39 -36.95 -11.42
C VAL A 220 11.39 -37.34 -12.54
N ALA A 221 11.87 -37.94 -13.62
CA ALA A 221 11.07 -38.27 -14.82
C ALA A 221 9.91 -39.24 -14.56
N THR A 222 9.76 -39.73 -13.34
CA THR A 222 8.65 -40.62 -12.93
C THR A 222 7.54 -39.87 -12.20
N SER A 223 7.62 -38.55 -12.12
CA SER A 223 6.62 -37.74 -11.40
C SER A 223 5.29 -37.75 -12.16
N GLU A 224 4.26 -38.23 -11.53
CA GLU A 224 2.86 -38.13 -11.97
C GLU A 224 1.92 -38.43 -10.81
N TYR A 225 0.77 -37.74 -10.78
CA TYR A 225 -0.29 -37.94 -9.80
C TYR A 225 -1.64 -37.42 -10.29
N TYR A 226 -2.67 -37.83 -9.59
CA TYR A 226 -4.04 -37.36 -9.79
C TYR A 226 -4.42 -36.41 -8.65
N LEU A 227 -5.23 -35.41 -8.99
CA LEU A 227 -5.75 -34.39 -8.09
C LEU A 227 -7.27 -34.35 -8.20
N ASP A 228 -7.98 -34.32 -7.08
CA ASP A 228 -9.43 -34.26 -7.04
C ASP A 228 -9.95 -33.47 -5.84
N ASN A 229 -11.28 -33.22 -5.82
CA ASN A 229 -12.05 -32.69 -4.72
C ASN A 229 -11.47 -31.42 -4.10
N PHE A 230 -10.98 -30.49 -4.93
CA PHE A 230 -10.46 -29.24 -4.43
C PHE A 230 -11.60 -28.39 -3.86
N LYS A 231 -11.39 -27.88 -2.64
CA LYS A 231 -12.34 -26.98 -1.97
C LYS A 231 -11.59 -25.93 -1.16
N CYS A 232 -11.97 -24.68 -1.37
CA CYS A 232 -11.55 -23.56 -0.53
C CYS A 232 -12.78 -23.01 0.19
N THR A 233 -12.78 -23.03 1.50
CA THR A 233 -13.83 -22.46 2.34
C THR A 233 -13.27 -21.31 3.16
N ARG A 234 -14.09 -20.28 3.33
CA ARG A 234 -13.89 -19.22 4.30
C ARG A 234 -14.74 -19.52 5.53
N ILE A 235 -14.11 -19.47 6.69
CA ILE A 235 -14.73 -19.77 7.99
C ILE A 235 -15.03 -18.44 8.71
N GLY A 236 -16.32 -18.24 9.08
CA GLY A 236 -16.78 -16.95 9.60
C GLY A 236 -17.18 -16.02 8.45
N GLY A 237 -18.33 -15.35 8.55
CA GLY A 237 -18.88 -14.48 7.47
C GLY A 237 -17.86 -13.51 6.88
N GLU A 238 -18.27 -12.73 5.88
CA GLU A 238 -17.38 -11.70 5.29
C GLU A 238 -16.69 -10.92 6.39
N THR A 239 -15.35 -10.97 6.40
CA THR A 239 -14.59 -10.13 7.33
C THR A 239 -14.57 -8.72 6.76
N ALA A 240 -15.05 -7.77 7.54
CA ALA A 240 -15.05 -6.37 7.16
C ALA A 240 -14.55 -5.52 8.32
N ALA A 241 -13.85 -4.44 8.00
CA ALA A 241 -13.65 -3.38 8.95
C ALA A 241 -14.98 -2.69 9.24
N GLU A 242 -15.20 -2.25 10.46
CA GLU A 242 -16.31 -1.41 10.88
C GLU A 242 -15.73 -0.28 11.72
N LEU A 243 -15.52 0.88 11.09
CA LEU A 243 -14.85 2.01 11.72
C LEU A 243 -15.87 3.03 12.23
N THR A 244 -15.70 3.45 13.48
CA THR A 244 -16.48 4.52 14.08
C THR A 244 -15.60 5.71 14.42
N PHE A 245 -16.14 6.93 14.26
CA PHE A 245 -15.41 8.19 14.41
C PHE A 245 -16.13 9.09 15.42
N ASN A 246 -15.38 9.65 16.35
CA ASN A 246 -15.93 10.55 17.37
C ASN A 246 -14.93 11.69 17.68
N PRO A 247 -15.33 12.98 17.58
CA PRO A 247 -16.70 13.49 17.34
C PRO A 247 -17.11 13.42 15.86
N GLU A 248 -18.42 13.52 15.60
CA GLU A 248 -19.01 13.60 14.25
C GLU A 248 -18.92 15.00 13.62
N ALA A 249 -18.58 16.01 14.42
CA ALA A 249 -18.36 17.39 13.99
C ALA A 249 -17.39 18.09 14.96
N ILE A 250 -16.62 19.04 14.45
CA ILE A 250 -15.70 19.88 15.23
C ILE A 250 -16.16 21.32 15.11
N GLU A 251 -16.50 21.93 16.25
CA GLU A 251 -16.83 23.34 16.34
C GLU A 251 -15.98 23.94 17.45
N GLU A 252 -15.02 24.79 17.08
CA GLU A 252 -14.10 25.42 18.03
C GLU A 252 -14.08 26.94 17.86
N GLU A 253 -14.06 27.64 18.99
CA GLU A 253 -13.79 29.07 19.03
C GLU A 253 -12.43 29.29 19.69
N VAL A 254 -11.46 29.73 18.88
CA VAL A 254 -10.07 29.92 19.29
C VAL A 254 -9.75 31.42 19.26
N PRO A 255 -9.16 31.99 20.30
CA PRO A 255 -8.76 33.41 20.31
C PRO A 255 -7.92 33.76 19.06
N ALA A 256 -7.90 35.04 18.67
CA ALA A 256 -7.02 35.48 17.59
C ALA A 256 -5.55 35.22 17.96
N ASP A 257 -4.75 34.82 16.99
CA ASP A 257 -3.31 34.50 17.11
C ASP A 257 -2.99 33.39 18.13
N ASP A 258 -3.90 32.41 18.30
CA ASP A 258 -3.75 31.31 19.25
C ASP A 258 -3.89 29.93 18.54
N MET A 259 -3.76 28.87 19.31
CA MET A 259 -3.81 27.48 18.83
C MET A 259 -4.68 26.63 19.75
N ALA A 260 -5.37 25.65 19.15
CA ALA A 260 -6.13 24.63 19.87
C ALA A 260 -5.91 23.27 19.22
N SER A 261 -6.37 22.20 19.86
CA SER A 261 -6.39 20.87 19.25
C SER A 261 -7.61 20.09 19.69
N VAL A 262 -8.18 19.33 18.76
CA VAL A 262 -9.29 18.40 18.98
C VAL A 262 -8.82 17.00 18.59
N THR A 263 -9.21 15.99 19.36
CA THR A 263 -8.89 14.60 19.05
C THR A 263 -10.10 13.91 18.42
N ILE A 264 -9.90 13.27 17.28
CA ILE A 264 -10.85 12.33 16.68
C ILE A 264 -10.43 10.94 17.13
N ASN A 265 -11.30 10.25 17.85
CA ASN A 265 -11.11 8.85 18.23
C ASN A 265 -11.70 7.98 17.13
N ILE A 266 -10.94 6.96 16.72
CA ILE A 266 -11.34 5.97 15.71
C ILE A 266 -11.32 4.61 16.40
N GLU A 267 -12.41 3.84 16.27
CA GLU A 267 -12.50 2.48 16.82
C GLU A 267 -12.85 1.51 15.69
N ASN A 268 -12.24 0.33 15.69
CA ASN A 268 -12.56 -0.76 14.78
C ASN A 268 -13.41 -1.80 15.50
N ASN A 269 -14.71 -1.82 15.24
CA ASN A 269 -15.69 -2.77 15.78
C ASN A 269 -15.92 -3.96 14.83
N GLY A 270 -15.21 -3.97 13.70
CA GLY A 270 -15.33 -4.98 12.66
C GLY A 270 -14.59 -6.29 12.97
N THR A 271 -14.55 -7.14 11.97
CA THR A 271 -13.95 -8.47 12.01
C THR A 271 -12.70 -8.59 11.14
N SER A 272 -12.23 -7.49 10.56
CA SER A 272 -10.95 -7.40 9.88
C SER A 272 -10.18 -6.15 10.31
N ILE A 273 -8.91 -6.06 9.91
CA ILE A 273 -8.07 -4.88 10.15
C ILE A 273 -8.73 -3.68 9.49
N GLY A 274 -8.91 -2.60 10.25
CA GLY A 274 -9.36 -1.32 9.76
C GLY A 274 -8.18 -0.48 9.24
N GLU A 275 -8.26 0.05 8.04
CA GLU A 275 -7.27 0.97 7.49
C GLU A 275 -7.93 2.29 7.11
N TYR A 276 -7.23 3.39 7.30
CA TYR A 276 -7.69 4.70 6.87
C TYR A 276 -6.56 5.57 6.33
N SER A 277 -6.93 6.56 5.50
CA SER A 277 -6.16 7.78 5.26
C SER A 277 -7.03 9.00 5.54
N ALA A 278 -6.43 10.09 6.02
CA ALA A 278 -7.12 11.29 6.46
C ALA A 278 -6.45 12.55 5.92
N TRP A 279 -7.25 13.59 5.66
CA TRP A 279 -6.77 14.92 5.28
C TRP A 279 -7.76 16.00 5.72
N VAL A 280 -7.33 17.26 5.68
CA VAL A 280 -8.22 18.41 5.86
C VAL A 280 -8.66 18.90 4.50
N ASP A 281 -9.94 18.82 4.21
CA ASP A 281 -10.58 19.31 2.99
C ASP A 281 -11.03 20.76 3.20
N TYR A 282 -10.40 21.69 2.50
CA TYR A 282 -10.71 23.12 2.58
C TYR A 282 -11.71 23.58 1.50
N GLY A 283 -12.24 22.64 0.70
CA GLY A 283 -13.10 22.95 -0.42
C GLY A 283 -12.34 23.58 -1.59
N VAL A 284 -13.09 24.23 -2.48
CA VAL A 284 -12.57 24.84 -3.70
C VAL A 284 -12.79 26.34 -3.72
N GLY A 285 -11.82 27.06 -4.29
CA GLY A 285 -11.91 28.51 -4.49
C GLY A 285 -12.92 28.89 -5.59
N GLN A 286 -13.31 30.16 -5.57
CA GLN A 286 -14.27 30.73 -6.52
C GLN A 286 -13.57 31.21 -7.80
N GLY A 287 -13.64 30.43 -8.88
CA GLY A 287 -13.22 30.85 -10.21
C GLY A 287 -11.73 31.25 -10.29
N GLY A 288 -11.25 31.52 -11.47
CA GLY A 288 -9.86 31.94 -11.70
C GLY A 288 -9.28 31.16 -12.87
N SER A 289 -8.35 31.78 -13.58
CA SER A 289 -7.65 31.19 -14.73
C SER A 289 -6.13 31.25 -14.54
N GLU A 290 -5.67 31.43 -13.28
CA GLU A 290 -4.25 31.36 -12.98
C GLU A 290 -3.80 29.91 -13.05
N GLN A 291 -2.79 29.66 -13.89
CA GLN A 291 -2.21 28.34 -14.07
C GLN A 291 -0.92 28.21 -13.25
N GLN A 292 -0.76 27.09 -12.58
CA GLN A 292 0.44 26.74 -11.84
C GLN A 292 0.87 25.32 -12.19
N VAL A 293 2.18 25.11 -12.25
CA VAL A 293 2.80 23.81 -12.51
C VAL A 293 3.44 23.31 -11.23
N ILE A 294 3.12 22.08 -10.84
CA ILE A 294 3.71 21.39 -9.68
C ILE A 294 4.51 20.20 -10.19
N SER A 295 5.80 20.18 -9.87
CA SER A 295 6.75 19.15 -10.30
C SER A 295 7.90 19.03 -9.31
N TYR A 296 8.50 17.83 -9.23
CA TYR A 296 9.79 17.63 -8.59
C TYR A 296 10.97 17.80 -9.58
N ALA A 297 10.71 17.68 -10.89
CA ALA A 297 11.73 17.91 -11.91
C ALA A 297 12.01 19.42 -12.05
N ILE A 298 13.30 19.77 -12.16
CA ILE A 298 13.77 21.17 -12.22
C ILE A 298 14.07 21.57 -13.66
N ASP A 299 14.91 20.81 -14.36
CA ASP A 299 15.32 21.10 -15.74
C ASP A 299 15.51 19.82 -16.58
N PRO A 300 14.44 19.04 -16.77
CA PRO A 300 14.54 17.74 -17.42
C PRO A 300 14.90 17.84 -18.91
N VAL A 301 14.54 18.94 -19.58
CA VAL A 301 14.79 19.10 -21.01
C VAL A 301 16.27 19.37 -21.31
N SER A 302 16.97 20.08 -20.42
CA SER A 302 18.40 20.37 -20.59
C SER A 302 19.30 19.25 -20.08
N SER A 303 18.80 18.41 -19.19
CA SER A 303 19.59 17.34 -18.54
C SER A 303 18.79 16.05 -18.39
N PRO A 304 18.26 15.48 -19.49
CA PRO A 304 17.47 14.25 -19.39
C PRO A 304 18.34 13.04 -19.04
N ALA A 305 17.82 12.18 -18.19
CA ALA A 305 18.35 10.85 -17.96
C ALA A 305 17.31 9.80 -18.32
N GLY A 306 17.74 8.67 -18.90
CA GLY A 306 16.85 7.60 -19.34
C GLY A 306 17.18 6.28 -18.70
N LEU A 307 16.15 5.50 -18.39
CA LEU A 307 16.29 4.12 -17.94
C LEU A 307 15.69 3.16 -18.96
N THR A 308 16.36 2.02 -19.13
CA THR A 308 16.00 0.99 -20.10
C THR A 308 15.59 -0.26 -19.38
N TRP A 309 14.45 -0.85 -19.76
CA TRP A 309 14.03 -2.16 -19.32
C TRP A 309 14.92 -3.25 -19.92
N GLN A 310 15.50 -4.08 -19.06
CA GLN A 310 16.28 -5.26 -19.45
C GLN A 310 15.33 -6.48 -19.53
N SER A 311 14.49 -6.52 -20.55
CA SER A 311 13.50 -7.59 -20.75
C SER A 311 13.54 -8.16 -22.16
N GLU A 312 13.21 -9.44 -22.30
CA GLU A 312 13.05 -10.13 -23.59
C GLU A 312 11.64 -9.95 -24.20
N GLN A 313 10.73 -9.33 -23.46
CA GLN A 313 9.37 -9.01 -23.90
C GLN A 313 9.08 -7.53 -23.63
N PRO A 314 8.12 -6.91 -24.33
CA PRO A 314 7.62 -5.58 -23.98
C PRO A 314 7.13 -5.56 -22.53
N VAL A 315 7.37 -4.46 -21.83
CA VAL A 315 7.02 -4.30 -20.41
C VAL A 315 6.02 -3.16 -20.25
N ASN A 316 4.83 -3.48 -19.75
CA ASN A 316 3.86 -2.49 -19.29
C ASN A 316 4.24 -2.05 -17.87
N PHE A 317 4.36 -0.74 -17.67
CA PHE A 317 4.69 -0.15 -16.39
C PHE A 317 4.05 1.23 -16.24
N GLU A 318 3.99 1.71 -15.02
CA GLU A 318 3.54 3.07 -14.71
C GLU A 318 4.60 3.78 -13.87
N VAL A 319 4.97 5.00 -14.26
CA VAL A 319 5.75 5.93 -13.44
C VAL A 319 4.81 6.90 -12.77
N ALA A 320 5.12 7.33 -11.55
CA ALA A 320 4.27 8.27 -10.82
C ALA A 320 5.06 9.22 -9.95
N SER A 321 4.45 10.37 -9.67
CA SER A 321 4.87 11.28 -8.60
C SER A 321 3.74 11.44 -7.60
N LEU A 322 4.07 11.31 -6.31
CA LEU A 322 3.19 11.63 -5.19
C LEU A 322 3.43 13.07 -4.75
N PHE A 323 2.42 13.90 -4.82
CA PHE A 323 2.43 15.26 -4.32
C PHE A 323 1.59 15.35 -3.04
N PRO A 324 2.22 15.27 -1.85
CA PRO A 324 1.48 15.45 -0.60
C PRO A 324 0.96 16.89 -0.47
N ALA A 325 -0.14 17.06 0.26
CA ALA A 325 -0.73 18.37 0.51
C ALA A 325 0.28 19.37 1.06
N THR A 326 1.23 18.90 1.86
CA THR A 326 2.34 19.72 2.39
C THR A 326 3.34 20.17 1.33
N ALA A 327 3.49 19.44 0.23
CA ALA A 327 4.43 19.77 -0.84
C ALA A 327 3.85 20.79 -1.83
N TYR A 328 2.59 20.66 -2.25
CA TYR A 328 1.98 21.64 -3.13
C TYR A 328 1.48 22.90 -2.40
N GLY A 329 1.20 22.78 -1.11
CA GLY A 329 0.94 23.90 -0.19
C GLY A 329 -0.24 24.79 -0.59
N ASN A 330 -0.35 25.94 0.08
CA ASN A 330 -1.46 26.87 -0.09
C ASN A 330 -1.52 27.56 -1.47
N SER A 331 -0.47 27.39 -2.32
CA SER A 331 -0.42 28.05 -3.64
C SER A 331 -1.44 27.48 -4.60
N VAL A 332 -1.81 26.20 -4.46
CA VAL A 332 -2.78 25.52 -5.33
C VAL A 332 -3.91 24.84 -4.55
N MET A 333 -3.95 24.98 -3.22
CA MET A 333 -5.04 24.46 -2.39
C MET A 333 -6.39 25.02 -2.84
N GLY A 334 -7.36 24.18 -3.10
CA GLY A 334 -8.69 24.58 -3.57
C GLY A 334 -8.75 24.96 -5.06
N THR A 335 -7.72 24.70 -5.83
CA THR A 335 -7.75 24.81 -7.30
C THR A 335 -8.14 23.47 -7.94
N TYR A 336 -8.06 23.37 -9.25
CA TYR A 336 -8.37 22.17 -10.00
C TYR A 336 -7.13 21.68 -10.76
N ILE A 337 -6.85 20.38 -10.72
CA ILE A 337 -5.91 19.74 -11.62
C ILE A 337 -6.62 19.61 -12.98
N THR A 338 -6.17 20.36 -13.97
CA THR A 338 -6.75 20.39 -15.31
C THR A 338 -5.99 19.55 -16.30
N GLY A 339 -4.73 19.18 -15.99
CA GLY A 339 -3.89 18.39 -16.88
C GLY A 339 -2.66 17.83 -16.20
N ALA A 340 -1.96 17.00 -16.93
CA ALA A 340 -0.65 16.46 -16.57
C ALA A 340 0.26 16.42 -17.78
N ALA A 341 1.58 16.40 -17.56
CA ALA A 341 2.52 16.25 -18.66
C ALA A 341 3.70 15.36 -18.28
N TYR A 342 4.20 14.65 -19.25
CA TYR A 342 5.41 13.84 -19.16
C TYR A 342 6.34 14.14 -20.32
N ALA A 343 7.65 14.24 -20.06
CA ALA A 343 8.61 14.47 -21.12
C ALA A 343 9.10 13.14 -21.68
N PHE A 344 8.88 12.93 -22.97
CA PHE A 344 9.39 11.79 -23.72
C PHE A 344 10.62 12.20 -24.52
N PHE A 345 11.69 11.39 -24.46
CA PHE A 345 12.93 11.66 -25.16
C PHE A 345 13.26 10.56 -26.18
N GLU A 346 13.82 10.97 -27.31
CA GLU A 346 14.44 10.06 -28.28
C GLU A 346 15.87 9.74 -27.82
N TRP A 347 16.10 8.50 -27.46
CA TRP A 347 17.40 8.05 -26.98
C TRP A 347 18.24 7.41 -28.07
N GLN A 348 19.56 7.56 -27.98
CA GLN A 348 20.53 6.94 -28.86
C GLN A 348 21.51 6.10 -28.07
N ASP A 349 21.94 4.97 -28.65
CA ASP A 349 23.02 4.15 -28.13
C ASP A 349 24.39 4.86 -28.27
N GLN A 350 25.45 4.27 -27.73
CA GLN A 350 26.81 4.81 -27.83
C GLN A 350 27.34 4.91 -29.28
N SER A 351 26.69 4.25 -30.24
CA SER A 351 27.01 4.28 -31.66
C SER A 351 26.18 5.33 -32.42
N GLY A 352 25.26 6.02 -31.72
CA GLY A 352 24.39 7.05 -32.32
C GLY A 352 23.15 6.47 -33.03
N ASN A 353 22.85 5.16 -32.84
CA ASN A 353 21.61 4.58 -33.33
C ASN A 353 20.48 4.89 -32.37
N GLN A 354 19.29 5.17 -32.88
CA GLN A 354 18.10 5.34 -32.06
C GLN A 354 17.80 4.03 -31.34
N THR A 355 17.64 4.10 -30.02
CA THR A 355 17.21 2.95 -29.21
C THR A 355 15.72 2.71 -29.40
N ALA A 356 15.26 1.50 -29.11
CA ALA A 356 13.83 1.25 -29.00
C ALA A 356 13.22 2.14 -27.92
N ASP A 357 11.98 2.50 -28.10
CA ASP A 357 11.21 3.33 -27.17
C ASP A 357 9.94 2.59 -26.70
N LEU A 358 8.77 3.10 -26.99
CA LEU A 358 7.48 2.50 -26.65
C LEU A 358 7.09 1.40 -27.65
N GLU A 359 6.41 0.37 -27.17
CA GLU A 359 5.86 -0.70 -28.00
C GLU A 359 4.81 -0.12 -28.97
N PRO A 360 4.95 -0.38 -30.28
CA PRO A 360 4.02 0.16 -31.28
C PRO A 360 2.58 -0.32 -31.08
N GLY A 361 1.63 0.63 -31.11
CA GLY A 361 0.21 0.33 -31.03
C GLY A 361 -0.31 0.15 -29.61
N THR A 362 0.52 0.44 -28.59
CA THR A 362 0.07 0.51 -27.20
C THR A 362 -0.34 1.93 -26.81
N ASP A 363 -1.24 2.01 -25.86
CA ASP A 363 -1.73 3.27 -25.29
C ASP A 363 -0.75 3.83 -24.26
N ILE A 364 -0.80 5.15 -24.08
CA ILE A 364 -0.14 5.88 -23.00
C ILE A 364 -1.25 6.52 -22.19
N ILE A 365 -1.29 6.22 -20.89
CA ILE A 365 -2.43 6.59 -20.04
C ILE A 365 -1.93 7.47 -18.90
N PHE A 366 -2.40 8.72 -18.88
CA PHE A 366 -2.18 9.66 -17.79
C PHE A 366 -3.30 9.52 -16.77
N ARG A 367 -2.95 9.45 -15.47
CA ARG A 367 -3.93 9.29 -14.39
C ARG A 367 -3.67 10.22 -13.23
N ILE A 368 -4.76 10.67 -12.62
CA ILE A 368 -4.77 11.28 -11.30
C ILE A 368 -5.45 10.29 -10.35
N TYR A 369 -4.77 9.94 -9.27
CA TYR A 369 -5.32 9.08 -8.23
C TYR A 369 -5.63 9.90 -6.99
N GLY A 370 -6.80 9.64 -6.40
CA GLY A 370 -7.16 10.12 -5.09
C GLY A 370 -6.44 9.38 -3.96
N PRO A 371 -6.74 9.76 -2.72
CA PRO A 371 -6.22 9.05 -1.55
C PRO A 371 -6.85 7.66 -1.46
N GLY A 372 -6.03 6.65 -1.21
CA GLY A 372 -6.46 5.31 -0.81
C GLY A 372 -6.15 5.08 0.65
N THR A 373 -6.49 3.91 1.17
CA THR A 373 -6.20 3.57 2.57
C THR A 373 -4.71 3.40 2.83
N ASN A 374 -4.28 3.72 4.04
CA ASN A 374 -2.91 3.54 4.54
C ASN A 374 -1.84 4.18 3.62
N GLY A 375 -2.12 5.39 3.09
CA GLY A 375 -1.21 6.16 2.25
C GLY A 375 -0.98 5.61 0.84
N LYS A 376 -1.76 4.62 0.40
CA LYS A 376 -1.71 4.08 -0.96
C LYS A 376 -2.52 4.94 -1.94
N PRO A 377 -2.28 4.86 -3.27
CA PRO A 377 -3.17 5.48 -4.24
C PRO A 377 -4.55 4.82 -4.17
N GLY A 378 -5.58 5.65 -4.21
CA GLY A 378 -6.99 5.24 -4.23
C GLY A 378 -7.55 5.11 -5.64
N GLU A 379 -8.81 5.52 -5.79
CA GLU A 379 -9.49 5.49 -7.08
C GLU A 379 -8.87 6.44 -8.10
N VAL A 380 -9.06 6.14 -9.38
CA VAL A 380 -8.70 7.04 -10.48
C VAL A 380 -9.73 8.15 -10.55
N LEU A 381 -9.31 9.39 -10.25
CA LEU A 381 -10.16 10.58 -10.29
C LEU A 381 -10.24 11.18 -11.70
N ALA A 382 -9.20 11.06 -12.49
CA ALA A 382 -9.17 11.47 -13.90
C ALA A 382 -8.19 10.61 -14.69
N GLU A 383 -8.53 10.35 -15.94
CA GLU A 383 -7.70 9.57 -16.87
C GLU A 383 -7.73 10.18 -18.27
N LYS A 384 -6.60 10.17 -18.97
CA LYS A 384 -6.50 10.55 -20.37
C LYS A 384 -5.57 9.64 -21.12
N THR A 385 -6.07 9.01 -22.17
CA THR A 385 -5.30 8.14 -23.06
C THR A 385 -4.84 8.90 -24.29
N ILE A 386 -3.58 8.72 -24.65
CA ILE A 386 -3.00 9.17 -25.90
C ILE A 386 -2.27 8.03 -26.60
N THR A 387 -1.99 8.20 -27.87
CA THR A 387 -1.19 7.28 -28.68
C THR A 387 0.20 7.86 -28.96
N ARG A 388 1.13 7.00 -29.37
CA ARG A 388 2.54 7.38 -29.62
C ARG A 388 2.69 8.55 -30.61
N ASP A 389 1.81 8.68 -31.61
CA ASP A 389 1.83 9.75 -32.61
C ASP A 389 1.40 11.13 -32.05
N GLN A 390 0.85 11.18 -30.86
CA GLN A 390 0.49 12.40 -30.13
C GLN A 390 1.63 12.88 -29.21
N ILE A 391 2.73 12.13 -29.09
CA ILE A 391 3.90 12.53 -28.30
C ILE A 391 4.62 13.71 -28.95
N VAL A 392 4.95 14.71 -28.11
CA VAL A 392 5.88 15.79 -28.48
C VAL A 392 7.27 15.39 -27.97
N TRP A 393 8.07 14.79 -28.85
CA TRP A 393 9.40 14.27 -28.50
C TRP A 393 10.38 15.36 -28.07
N ASN A 394 11.24 15.02 -27.09
CA ASN A 394 12.27 15.88 -26.49
C ASN A 394 11.69 17.14 -25.81
N GLN A 395 10.44 17.10 -25.44
CA GLN A 395 9.69 18.13 -24.73
C GLN A 395 8.62 17.47 -23.83
N TYR A 396 7.91 18.28 -23.07
CA TYR A 396 6.72 17.83 -22.36
C TYR A 396 5.55 17.61 -23.34
N THR A 397 4.97 16.42 -23.26
CA THR A 397 3.66 16.12 -23.84
C THR A 397 2.61 16.42 -22.78
N LEU A 398 1.85 17.50 -22.98
CA LEU A 398 0.76 17.91 -22.10
C LEU A 398 -0.54 17.22 -22.51
N VAL A 399 -1.27 16.68 -21.55
CA VAL A 399 -2.64 16.22 -21.70
C VAL A 399 -3.57 17.04 -20.82
N GLU A 400 -4.77 17.34 -21.32
CA GLU A 400 -5.85 17.97 -20.54
C GLU A 400 -6.88 16.90 -20.20
N PHE A 401 -7.34 16.87 -18.94
CA PHE A 401 -8.38 15.97 -18.49
C PHE A 401 -9.75 16.50 -18.89
N ASP A 402 -10.66 15.61 -19.26
CA ASP A 402 -12.02 15.98 -19.65
C ASP A 402 -12.82 16.51 -18.45
N GLU A 403 -12.54 15.94 -17.25
CA GLU A 403 -13.10 16.39 -15.97
C GLU A 403 -11.95 16.82 -15.05
N PRO A 404 -11.86 18.11 -14.68
CA PRO A 404 -10.83 18.60 -13.76
C PRO A 404 -11.03 18.04 -12.34
N VAL A 405 -9.93 17.72 -11.65
CA VAL A 405 -9.94 17.18 -10.29
C VAL A 405 -9.75 18.30 -9.28
N ALA A 406 -10.71 18.46 -8.35
CA ALA A 406 -10.61 19.43 -7.27
C ALA A 406 -9.49 19.04 -6.26
N LEU A 407 -8.52 19.93 -6.04
CA LEU A 407 -7.37 19.71 -5.17
C LEU A 407 -7.65 20.33 -3.78
N THR A 408 -8.39 19.63 -2.94
CA THR A 408 -8.96 20.16 -1.70
C THR A 408 -8.12 19.93 -0.43
N GLY A 409 -6.98 19.23 -0.53
CA GLY A 409 -6.08 19.03 0.62
C GLY A 409 -5.57 17.60 0.81
N PHE A 410 -5.88 16.68 -0.10
CA PHE A 410 -5.40 15.30 -0.06
C PHE A 410 -4.09 15.12 -0.81
N ASP A 411 -3.35 14.07 -0.47
CA ASP A 411 -2.16 13.65 -1.19
C ASP A 411 -2.58 13.07 -2.56
N VAL A 412 -1.96 13.55 -3.64
CA VAL A 412 -2.33 13.18 -5.01
C VAL A 412 -1.20 12.44 -5.70
N TYR A 413 -1.54 11.32 -6.36
CA TYR A 413 -0.62 10.64 -7.26
C TYR A 413 -0.93 11.05 -8.70
N VAL A 414 0.10 11.42 -9.43
CA VAL A 414 0.03 11.65 -10.88
C VAL A 414 0.84 10.57 -11.56
N GLY A 415 0.21 9.75 -12.37
CA GLY A 415 0.80 8.57 -13.01
C GLY A 415 0.78 8.64 -14.52
N VAL A 416 1.75 7.98 -15.16
CA VAL A 416 1.77 7.74 -16.61
C VAL A 416 2.10 6.28 -16.87
N GLU A 417 1.11 5.54 -17.33
CA GLU A 417 1.26 4.14 -17.75
C GLU A 417 1.67 4.09 -19.23
N MET A 418 2.61 3.23 -19.54
CA MET A 418 3.09 3.02 -20.89
C MET A 418 3.71 1.63 -21.05
N THR A 419 3.89 1.16 -22.29
CA THR A 419 4.56 -0.10 -22.58
C THR A 419 5.89 0.15 -23.27
N ALA A 420 7.00 -0.23 -22.62
CA ALA A 420 8.32 -0.21 -23.22
C ALA A 420 8.46 -1.34 -24.24
N ALA A 421 9.02 -1.04 -25.42
CA ALA A 421 9.47 -2.04 -26.36
C ALA A 421 10.67 -2.83 -25.77
N VAL A 422 10.98 -4.00 -26.33
CA VAL A 422 12.14 -4.80 -25.93
C VAL A 422 13.43 -3.98 -26.00
N GLY A 423 14.12 -3.82 -24.87
CA GLY A 423 15.29 -2.96 -24.74
C GLY A 423 14.99 -1.46 -24.87
N GLY A 424 13.72 -1.09 -24.73
CA GLY A 424 13.26 0.30 -24.86
C GLY A 424 13.70 1.19 -23.70
N THR A 425 14.16 2.39 -24.02
CA THR A 425 14.47 3.45 -23.05
C THR A 425 13.30 4.42 -23.01
N THR A 426 12.46 4.30 -21.99
CA THR A 426 11.18 5.02 -21.90
C THR A 426 10.99 5.79 -20.61
N MET A 427 11.70 5.41 -19.55
CA MET A 427 11.63 6.10 -18.28
C MET A 427 12.51 7.34 -18.31
N SER A 428 11.89 8.51 -18.30
CA SER A 428 12.55 9.82 -18.43
C SER A 428 12.64 10.51 -17.07
N LEU A 429 13.87 10.78 -16.66
CA LEU A 429 14.22 11.38 -15.36
C LEU A 429 14.94 12.71 -15.59
N ASP A 430 14.81 13.62 -14.64
CA ASP A 430 15.59 14.84 -14.56
C ASP A 430 16.96 14.55 -13.92
N GLY A 431 17.99 14.41 -14.74
CA GLY A 431 19.37 14.19 -14.29
C GLY A 431 20.02 15.42 -13.63
N SER A 432 19.36 16.58 -13.63
CA SER A 432 19.85 17.80 -12.97
C SER A 432 19.51 17.88 -11.49
N SER A 433 18.56 17.08 -11.04
CA SER A 433 18.05 17.06 -9.65
C SER A 433 18.26 15.71 -8.97
N GLN A 434 18.33 15.74 -7.65
CA GLN A 434 18.26 14.50 -6.86
C GLN A 434 16.81 14.05 -6.71
N ALA A 435 16.59 12.74 -6.71
CA ALA A 435 15.27 12.17 -6.46
C ALA A 435 14.72 12.62 -5.09
N VAL A 436 13.47 13.03 -5.09
CA VAL A 436 12.67 13.09 -3.86
C VAL A 436 12.13 11.68 -3.64
N VAL A 437 12.94 10.88 -2.93
CA VAL A 437 12.76 9.43 -2.79
C VAL A 437 11.39 9.10 -2.19
N GLY A 438 10.66 8.18 -2.82
CA GLY A 438 9.31 7.81 -2.40
C GLY A 438 8.22 8.82 -2.81
N TYR A 439 8.59 9.88 -3.53
CA TYR A 439 7.65 10.90 -4.02
C TYR A 439 7.81 11.19 -5.51
N GLY A 440 8.98 11.60 -5.95
CA GLY A 440 9.26 11.99 -7.34
C GLY A 440 9.77 10.87 -8.22
N ASP A 441 9.95 9.66 -7.68
CA ASP A 441 10.66 8.54 -8.31
C ASP A 441 9.90 7.20 -8.24
N LEU A 442 8.59 7.26 -8.15
CA LEU A 442 7.73 6.08 -7.97
C LEU A 442 7.48 5.35 -9.29
N TYR A 443 7.46 4.02 -9.24
CA TYR A 443 7.09 3.18 -10.39
C TYR A 443 6.37 1.91 -9.93
N ARG A 444 5.63 1.28 -10.84
CA ARG A 444 5.08 -0.07 -10.64
C ARG A 444 4.97 -0.83 -11.97
N ASN A 445 4.97 -2.14 -11.88
CA ASN A 445 4.63 -3.03 -12.99
C ASN A 445 3.21 -3.56 -12.77
N GLY A 446 2.34 -3.36 -13.75
CA GLY A 446 0.93 -3.76 -13.64
C GLY A 446 0.18 -3.02 -12.52
N LYS A 447 -0.61 -3.75 -11.73
CA LYS A 447 -1.51 -3.19 -10.69
C LYS A 447 -0.93 -3.21 -9.26
N GLY A 448 0.35 -3.48 -9.09
CA GLY A 448 1.01 -3.53 -7.79
C GLY A 448 1.09 -2.18 -7.07
N ALA A 449 1.68 -2.19 -5.87
CA ALA A 449 2.01 -0.96 -5.16
C ALA A 449 3.09 -0.16 -5.91
N PHE A 450 3.06 1.16 -5.78
CA PHE A 450 4.17 2.00 -6.24
C PHE A 450 5.40 1.80 -5.35
N LEU A 451 6.55 1.69 -5.97
CA LEU A 451 7.86 1.51 -5.32
C LEU A 451 8.78 2.65 -5.74
N SER A 452 9.69 3.09 -4.87
CA SER A 452 10.75 4.02 -5.25
C SER A 452 11.82 3.31 -6.07
N ILE A 453 12.15 3.85 -7.25
CA ILE A 453 13.22 3.29 -8.08
C ILE A 453 14.59 3.48 -7.43
N THR A 454 14.76 4.55 -6.64
CA THR A 454 16.00 4.80 -5.88
C THR A 454 16.21 3.74 -4.81
N GLU A 455 15.18 3.43 -4.02
CA GLU A 455 15.26 2.41 -2.96
C GLU A 455 15.47 1.01 -3.54
N ASN A 456 14.66 0.62 -4.54
CA ASN A 456 14.78 -0.69 -5.18
C ASN A 456 16.02 -0.82 -6.08
N GLY A 457 16.57 0.29 -6.58
CA GLY A 457 17.81 0.33 -7.36
C GLY A 457 19.08 0.30 -6.53
N GLY A 458 19.02 -0.10 -5.25
CA GLY A 458 20.18 -0.19 -4.36
C GLY A 458 20.68 1.18 -3.86
N GLY A 459 19.82 2.17 -3.80
CA GLY A 459 20.14 3.52 -3.30
C GLY A 459 20.85 4.41 -4.33
N GLN A 460 20.92 3.99 -5.59
CA GLN A 460 21.43 4.86 -6.65
C GLN A 460 20.40 5.94 -6.95
N ASN A 461 20.80 7.21 -6.85
CA ASN A 461 19.96 8.34 -7.19
C ASN A 461 19.85 8.50 -8.70
N TYR A 462 18.65 8.31 -9.24
CA TYR A 462 18.35 8.44 -10.68
C TYR A 462 17.74 9.80 -11.04
N GLY A 463 17.29 10.61 -10.06
CA GLY A 463 16.54 11.85 -10.25
C GLY A 463 15.04 11.67 -10.13
N ASN A 464 14.27 12.74 -10.37
CA ASN A 464 12.81 12.71 -10.36
C ASN A 464 12.26 12.43 -11.75
N TRP A 465 11.05 11.84 -11.84
CA TRP A 465 10.38 11.71 -13.14
C TRP A 465 10.15 13.08 -13.78
N CYS A 466 10.32 13.15 -15.09
CA CYS A 466 9.99 14.34 -15.89
C CYS A 466 8.48 14.49 -16.02
N LEU A 467 7.82 14.65 -14.88
CA LEU A 467 6.36 14.64 -14.70
C LEU A 467 5.91 15.88 -13.94
N PHE A 468 4.80 16.49 -14.38
CA PHE A 468 4.14 17.54 -13.62
C PHE A 468 2.61 17.43 -13.69
N MET A 469 1.93 18.05 -12.73
CA MET A 469 0.51 18.37 -12.80
C MET A 469 0.31 19.86 -13.10
N LEU A 470 -0.72 20.17 -13.89
CA LEU A 470 -1.18 21.52 -14.17
C LEU A 470 -2.39 21.82 -13.33
N CYS A 471 -2.29 22.87 -12.52
CA CYS A 471 -3.38 23.34 -11.65
C CYS A 471 -3.91 24.67 -12.15
N GLU A 472 -5.23 24.89 -12.09
CA GLU A 472 -5.88 26.12 -12.50
C GLU A 472 -6.96 26.53 -11.48
N GLY A 473 -7.01 27.81 -11.14
CA GLY A 473 -8.02 28.35 -10.25
C GLY A 473 -7.47 29.34 -9.23
N THR A 474 -8.35 29.80 -8.35
CA THR A 474 -7.98 30.68 -7.22
C THR A 474 -7.83 29.82 -5.95
N PRO A 475 -6.66 29.84 -5.30
CA PRO A 475 -6.47 29.10 -4.05
C PRO A 475 -7.39 29.57 -2.92
N VAL A 476 -7.75 28.67 -2.03
CA VAL A 476 -8.46 28.96 -0.77
C VAL A 476 -7.46 29.22 0.36
N VAL A 477 -7.94 29.87 1.41
CA VAL A 477 -7.17 29.96 2.66
C VAL A 477 -7.18 28.57 3.31
N GLY A 478 -6.03 27.93 3.32
CA GLY A 478 -5.80 26.63 3.97
C GLY A 478 -4.76 26.73 5.10
N GLY A 479 -4.44 25.58 5.70
CA GLY A 479 -3.37 25.47 6.68
C GLY A 479 -3.73 25.92 8.10
N TYR A 480 -4.95 26.38 8.35
CA TYR A 480 -5.43 26.69 9.70
C TYR A 480 -5.84 25.46 10.51
N ALA A 481 -5.94 24.33 9.88
CA ALA A 481 -6.12 23.02 10.49
C ALA A 481 -5.09 22.04 9.91
N THR A 482 -4.47 21.23 10.75
CA THR A 482 -3.52 20.19 10.32
C THR A 482 -3.72 18.93 11.16
N LEU A 483 -3.41 17.79 10.59
CA LEU A 483 -3.47 16.51 11.30
C LEU A 483 -2.07 16.13 11.81
N ASP A 484 -2.00 15.49 12.98
CA ASP A 484 -0.74 14.95 13.52
C ASP A 484 -0.32 13.66 12.78
N LYS A 485 -1.28 12.95 12.17
CA LYS A 485 -1.06 11.82 11.28
C LYS A 485 -2.17 11.77 10.22
N THR A 486 -1.84 11.20 9.06
CA THR A 486 -2.70 11.17 7.87
C THR A 486 -3.12 9.76 7.45
N ASN A 487 -2.69 8.73 8.14
CA ASN A 487 -3.08 7.34 7.89
C ASN A 487 -2.90 6.48 9.14
N GLY A 488 -3.54 5.32 9.16
CA GLY A 488 -3.43 4.37 10.25
C GLY A 488 -4.03 3.02 9.91
N SER A 489 -3.67 2.04 10.74
CA SER A 489 -4.18 0.67 10.68
C SER A 489 -4.55 0.23 12.10
N LEU A 490 -5.78 -0.28 12.26
CA LEU A 490 -6.34 -0.69 13.55
C LEU A 490 -6.60 -2.20 13.53
N ALA A 491 -6.05 -2.89 14.50
CA ALA A 491 -6.42 -4.29 14.75
C ALA A 491 -7.90 -4.42 15.08
N ILE A 492 -8.43 -5.62 15.00
CA ILE A 492 -9.81 -5.95 15.42
C ILE A 492 -9.99 -5.56 16.89
N GLY A 493 -11.03 -4.76 17.19
CA GLY A 493 -11.27 -4.20 18.52
C GLY A 493 -10.26 -3.15 18.98
N GLY A 494 -9.37 -2.71 18.08
CA GLY A 494 -8.39 -1.65 18.32
C GLY A 494 -8.95 -0.25 18.16
N SER A 495 -8.21 0.74 18.67
CA SER A 495 -8.54 2.16 18.52
C SER A 495 -7.32 2.97 18.14
N ASP A 496 -7.56 4.13 17.54
CA ASP A 496 -6.55 5.12 17.17
C ASP A 496 -7.06 6.53 17.44
N GLU A 497 -6.14 7.50 17.51
CA GLU A 497 -6.45 8.92 17.74
C GLU A 497 -5.79 9.77 16.66
N VAL A 498 -6.57 10.62 16.01
CA VAL A 498 -6.08 11.65 15.07
C VAL A 498 -6.30 13.02 15.71
N LYS A 499 -5.22 13.77 15.91
CA LYS A 499 -5.32 15.13 16.46
C LYS A 499 -5.42 16.14 15.34
N VAL A 500 -6.47 16.94 15.39
CA VAL A 500 -6.68 18.11 14.54
C VAL A 500 -6.11 19.32 15.27
N ASN A 501 -4.98 19.85 14.79
CA ASN A 501 -4.35 21.04 15.32
C ASN A 501 -4.92 22.25 14.59
N LEU A 502 -5.49 23.19 15.34
CA LEU A 502 -6.11 24.41 14.84
C LEU A 502 -5.20 25.60 15.13
N SER A 503 -5.08 26.53 14.21
CA SER A 503 -4.30 27.76 14.36
C SER A 503 -5.06 28.95 13.79
N THR A 504 -5.23 29.97 14.59
CA THR A 504 -5.82 31.25 14.18
C THR A 504 -4.78 32.31 13.81
N ILE A 505 -3.49 31.94 13.82
CA ILE A 505 -2.38 32.84 13.51
C ILE A 505 -2.51 33.36 12.07
N GLY A 506 -2.62 34.69 11.94
CA GLY A 506 -2.77 35.35 10.64
C GLY A 506 -4.16 35.26 10.02
N LEU A 507 -5.14 34.69 10.70
CA LEU A 507 -6.54 34.70 10.31
C LEU A 507 -7.23 36.01 10.78
N THR A 508 -8.34 36.35 10.10
CA THR A 508 -9.10 37.55 10.42
C THR A 508 -9.93 37.35 11.71
N PRO A 509 -9.78 38.16 12.75
CA PRO A 509 -10.60 38.10 13.96
C PRO A 509 -12.10 38.22 13.65
N ASN A 510 -12.91 37.54 14.46
CA ASN A 510 -14.38 37.46 14.33
C ASN A 510 -14.89 36.87 13.01
N GLN A 511 -14.04 36.15 12.28
CA GLN A 511 -14.43 35.38 11.09
C GLN A 511 -14.57 33.89 11.43
N THR A 512 -15.40 33.21 10.64
CA THR A 512 -15.56 31.75 10.69
C THR A 512 -14.93 31.14 9.46
N TYR A 513 -14.16 30.08 9.67
CA TYR A 513 -13.52 29.28 8.63
C TYR A 513 -14.09 27.87 8.67
N GLU A 514 -14.45 27.36 7.51
CA GLU A 514 -15.09 26.06 7.37
C GLU A 514 -14.19 25.12 6.56
N ALA A 515 -14.05 23.90 7.03
CA ALA A 515 -13.36 22.78 6.39
C ALA A 515 -14.05 21.48 6.77
N ALA A 516 -13.48 20.36 6.36
CA ALA A 516 -13.85 19.06 6.89
C ALA A 516 -12.60 18.20 7.09
N VAL A 517 -12.59 17.36 8.11
CA VAL A 517 -11.65 16.26 8.17
C VAL A 517 -12.27 15.08 7.43
N LYS A 518 -11.65 14.69 6.34
CA LYS A 518 -12.11 13.56 5.52
C LYS A 518 -11.24 12.34 5.74
N PHE A 519 -11.89 11.19 5.65
CA PHE A 519 -11.26 9.88 5.70
C PHE A 519 -11.68 9.05 4.49
N VAL A 520 -10.75 8.27 3.96
CA VAL A 520 -10.99 7.10 3.12
C VAL A 520 -10.65 5.87 3.95
N THR A 521 -11.51 4.88 3.95
CA THR A 521 -11.39 3.68 4.78
C THR A 521 -11.57 2.40 3.96
N ASN A 522 -11.18 1.27 4.52
CA ASN A 522 -11.54 -0.05 3.99
C ASN A 522 -12.82 -0.62 4.62
N ASP A 523 -13.57 0.18 5.38
CA ASP A 523 -14.91 -0.17 5.84
C ASP A 523 -15.88 -0.13 4.64
N PRO A 524 -16.47 -1.25 4.22
CA PRO A 524 -17.35 -1.27 3.04
C PRO A 524 -18.65 -0.49 3.21
N GLU A 525 -19.11 -0.28 4.45
CA GLU A 525 -20.30 0.49 4.76
C GLU A 525 -19.98 2.00 4.87
N GLN A 526 -18.73 2.35 5.18
CA GLN A 526 -18.26 3.71 5.32
C GLN A 526 -16.92 3.92 4.58
N PRO A 527 -16.86 3.72 3.26
CA PRO A 527 -15.62 3.86 2.50
C PRO A 527 -15.06 5.29 2.51
N THR A 528 -15.92 6.26 2.82
CA THR A 528 -15.54 7.67 3.03
C THR A 528 -16.30 8.26 4.20
N VAL A 529 -15.58 9.00 5.07
CA VAL A 529 -16.17 9.73 6.19
C VAL A 529 -15.77 11.20 6.09
N SER A 530 -16.71 12.09 6.44
CA SER A 530 -16.49 13.54 6.44
C SER A 530 -16.95 14.13 7.76
N ILE A 531 -16.03 14.65 8.55
CA ILE A 531 -16.30 15.32 9.83
C ILE A 531 -16.22 16.82 9.59
N PRO A 532 -17.34 17.56 9.59
CA PRO A 532 -17.33 19.00 9.43
C PRO A 532 -16.48 19.69 10.50
N LEU A 533 -15.73 20.70 10.09
CA LEU A 533 -14.89 21.50 10.95
C LEU A 533 -15.26 22.98 10.79
N THR A 534 -15.67 23.61 11.88
CA THR A 534 -15.96 25.04 11.97
C THR A 534 -15.00 25.67 12.98
N LEU A 535 -14.10 26.54 12.50
CA LEU A 535 -13.20 27.32 13.32
C LEU A 535 -13.69 28.76 13.37
N LYS A 536 -14.09 29.23 14.55
CA LYS A 536 -14.39 30.64 14.82
C LYS A 536 -13.17 31.31 15.42
N VAL A 537 -12.68 32.34 14.75
CA VAL A 537 -11.61 33.18 15.30
C VAL A 537 -12.24 34.14 16.29
N GLY A 538 -11.86 34.07 17.57
CA GLY A 538 -12.32 34.99 18.61
C GLY A 538 -11.93 36.41 18.27
N GLY A 539 -12.62 37.35 18.93
CA GLY A 539 -12.25 38.78 18.88
C GLY A 539 -10.83 38.97 19.37
N GLU A 540 -10.18 40.04 18.92
CA GLU A 540 -8.94 40.46 19.57
C GLU A 540 -9.22 40.59 21.07
N ASN A 541 -8.54 39.81 21.90
CA ASN A 541 -8.49 40.04 23.31
C ASN A 541 -7.79 41.39 23.47
N ILE A 542 -8.57 42.48 23.59
CA ILE A 542 -8.06 43.73 24.13
C ILE A 542 -7.88 43.48 25.65
N VAL A 543 -6.96 42.61 26.00
CA VAL A 543 -6.25 42.76 27.24
C VAL A 543 -5.45 44.03 27.00
N GLU A 544 -5.70 45.07 27.77
CA GLU A 544 -4.83 46.24 27.88
C GLU A 544 -3.51 45.69 28.45
N ASN A 545 -2.75 45.02 27.59
CA ASN A 545 -1.45 44.45 27.91
C ASN A 545 -0.52 45.63 28.06
N VAL A 546 0.00 45.79 29.24
CA VAL A 546 1.32 46.38 29.42
C VAL A 546 2.25 45.47 28.60
N VAL A 547 2.42 45.83 27.33
CA VAL A 547 3.28 45.08 26.38
C VAL A 547 4.69 45.21 26.96
N GLU A 548 5.19 44.15 27.60
CA GLU A 548 6.64 44.04 27.78
C GLU A 548 7.23 44.00 26.38
N THR A 549 7.92 45.04 26.00
CA THR A 549 8.56 45.15 24.69
C THR A 549 9.82 44.31 24.74
N TYR A 550 9.74 43.10 24.22
CA TYR A 550 10.92 42.25 24.04
C TYR A 550 11.80 42.82 22.91
N ASN A 551 13.06 43.08 23.22
CA ASN A 551 14.04 43.45 22.20
C ASN A 551 14.67 42.19 21.64
N VAL A 552 14.66 42.07 20.31
CA VAL A 552 15.18 40.88 19.60
C VAL A 552 16.35 41.31 18.72
N TYR A 553 17.55 40.83 19.06
CA TYR A 553 18.78 41.24 18.37
C TYR A 553 19.83 40.12 18.31
N PRO A 554 20.71 40.14 17.29
CA PRO A 554 20.65 40.98 16.09
C PRO A 554 19.46 40.60 15.19
N ASN A 555 18.85 41.61 14.58
CA ASN A 555 17.81 41.43 13.57
C ASN A 555 18.00 42.45 12.46
N PRO A 556 18.45 42.07 11.24
CA PRO A 556 18.68 40.69 10.75
C PRO A 556 19.80 39.95 11.48
N THR A 557 19.68 38.59 11.45
CA THR A 557 20.66 37.70 12.07
C THR A 557 21.30 36.78 11.01
N THR A 558 22.55 36.35 11.29
CA THR A 558 23.25 35.29 10.55
C THR A 558 23.36 34.00 11.38
N GLY A 559 22.86 33.99 12.61
CA GLY A 559 23.04 32.88 13.57
C GLY A 559 22.17 33.07 14.83
N ALA A 560 22.77 33.15 15.99
CA ALA A 560 22.04 33.29 17.24
C ALA A 560 21.32 34.63 17.36
N VAL A 561 20.10 34.61 17.91
CA VAL A 561 19.25 35.77 18.20
C VAL A 561 18.98 35.77 19.69
N THR A 562 19.26 36.90 20.32
CA THR A 562 18.94 37.12 21.74
C THR A 562 17.59 37.84 21.86
N VAL A 563 16.75 37.34 22.76
CA VAL A 563 15.48 37.94 23.15
C VAL A 563 15.67 38.53 24.54
N GLU A 564 15.72 39.87 24.64
CA GLU A 564 15.86 40.57 25.90
C GLU A 564 14.49 40.78 26.55
N GLY A 565 14.29 40.17 27.73
CA GLY A 565 13.08 40.25 28.53
C GLY A 565 13.19 39.34 29.75
N GLU A 566 12.37 39.64 30.75
CA GLU A 566 12.27 38.84 31.98
C GLU A 566 11.09 37.85 31.88
N ASN A 567 11.16 36.78 32.68
CA ASN A 567 10.06 35.80 32.84
C ASN A 567 9.62 35.05 31.59
N ILE A 568 10.46 34.91 30.55
CA ILE A 568 10.14 34.15 29.35
C ILE A 568 10.00 32.66 29.69
N SER A 569 8.85 32.10 29.41
CA SER A 569 8.53 30.67 29.59
C SER A 569 9.05 29.83 28.40
N TYR A 570 8.72 30.27 27.19
CA TYR A 570 9.22 29.65 25.95
C TYR A 570 9.11 30.62 24.76
N ILE A 571 9.82 30.29 23.68
CA ILE A 571 9.75 30.99 22.40
C ILE A 571 9.39 29.98 21.33
N ALA A 572 8.24 30.17 20.70
CA ALA A 572 7.82 29.39 19.52
C ALA A 572 8.24 30.13 18.25
N VAL A 573 8.95 29.44 17.37
CA VAL A 573 9.48 29.99 16.11
C VAL A 573 8.63 29.49 14.95
N TYR A 574 8.10 30.39 14.15
CA TYR A 574 7.31 30.12 12.97
C TYR A 574 8.02 30.62 11.71
N ASN A 575 7.85 29.93 10.61
CA ASN A 575 8.30 30.44 9.31
C ASN A 575 7.31 31.46 8.73
N SER A 576 7.60 32.00 7.54
CA SER A 576 6.79 33.05 6.90
C SER A 576 5.38 32.58 6.48
N VAL A 577 5.13 31.26 6.45
CA VAL A 577 3.81 30.68 6.14
C VAL A 577 3.06 30.22 7.40
N GLY A 578 3.56 30.60 8.60
CA GLY A 578 2.90 30.29 9.87
C GLY A 578 3.15 28.87 10.41
N GLN A 579 4.00 28.10 9.80
CA GLN A 579 4.35 26.77 10.28
C GLN A 579 5.30 26.85 11.47
N LEU A 580 4.98 26.15 12.56
CA LEU A 580 5.86 26.03 13.72
C LEU A 580 7.10 25.21 13.34
N VAL A 581 8.28 25.82 13.45
CA VAL A 581 9.56 25.20 13.09
C VAL A 581 10.42 24.88 14.30
N ASN A 582 10.17 25.51 15.46
CA ASN A 582 10.89 25.20 16.69
C ASN A 582 10.16 25.75 17.92
N VAL A 583 10.39 25.12 19.09
CA VAL A 583 10.00 25.65 20.41
C VAL A 583 11.20 25.58 21.33
N VAL A 584 11.66 26.75 21.78
CA VAL A 584 12.79 26.89 22.71
C VAL A 584 12.26 27.07 24.11
N LYS A 585 12.47 26.11 25.00
CA LYS A 585 12.13 26.14 26.44
C LYS A 585 13.39 26.25 27.28
N ASN A 586 13.27 26.76 28.47
CA ASN A 586 14.40 26.98 29.42
C ASN A 586 15.48 27.92 28.88
N VAL A 587 15.10 29.07 28.57
CA VAL A 587 15.83 29.98 27.71
C VAL A 587 16.88 30.76 28.48
N ASN A 588 18.13 30.65 28.03
CA ASN A 588 19.10 31.72 28.21
C ASN A 588 18.78 32.88 27.24
N ASN A 589 17.49 33.10 26.96
CA ASN A 589 16.96 34.13 26.06
C ASN A 589 17.64 34.17 24.67
N THR A 590 18.14 33.04 24.18
CA THR A 590 18.84 32.94 22.89
C THR A 590 18.27 31.82 22.04
N VAL A 591 17.95 32.12 20.78
CA VAL A 591 17.47 31.20 19.77
C VAL A 591 18.54 31.07 18.69
N ASP A 592 19.01 29.85 18.44
CA ASP A 592 19.97 29.59 17.37
C ASP A 592 19.25 29.43 16.04
N MET A 593 19.45 30.39 15.13
CA MET A 593 18.90 30.43 13.79
C MET A 593 19.92 29.97 12.73
N SER A 594 21.08 29.45 13.12
CA SER A 594 22.15 29.09 12.19
C SER A 594 21.79 27.95 11.21
N ALA A 595 20.85 27.08 11.59
CA ALA A 595 20.35 25.99 10.76
C ALA A 595 19.18 26.38 9.82
N TYR A 596 18.62 27.61 9.96
CA TYR A 596 17.46 28.05 9.21
C TYR A 596 17.86 28.81 7.95
N GLU A 597 17.09 28.66 6.88
CA GLU A 597 17.29 29.34 5.60
C GLU A 597 17.09 30.85 5.71
N ASN A 598 17.62 31.59 4.72
CA ASN A 598 17.38 33.03 4.61
C ASN A 598 15.87 33.29 4.46
N GLY A 599 15.33 34.19 5.28
CA GLY A 599 13.90 34.47 5.24
C GLY A 599 13.39 35.21 6.48
N VAL A 600 12.07 35.37 6.50
CA VAL A 600 11.36 35.97 7.62
C VAL A 600 10.81 34.89 8.54
N TYR A 601 11.04 35.04 9.83
CA TYR A 601 10.52 34.17 10.89
C TYR A 601 9.77 35.01 11.90
N PHE A 602 8.86 34.38 12.62
CA PHE A 602 8.11 35.03 13.70
C PHE A 602 8.38 34.29 15.01
N PHE A 603 8.79 35.01 16.01
CA PHE A 603 8.99 34.51 17.36
C PHE A 603 7.76 34.88 18.19
N ASN A 604 6.99 33.91 18.61
CA ASN A 604 5.97 34.06 19.62
C ASN A 604 6.61 33.82 20.99
N ILE A 605 6.85 34.88 21.73
CA ILE A 605 7.52 34.90 23.04
C ILE A 605 6.44 34.82 24.08
N VAL A 606 6.41 33.77 24.87
CA VAL A 606 5.39 33.55 25.92
C VAL A 606 6.06 33.64 27.29
N ASP A 607 5.48 34.43 28.17
CA ASP A 607 5.96 34.58 29.54
C ASP A 607 5.40 33.51 30.50
N ASN A 608 5.83 33.55 31.78
CA ASN A 608 5.36 32.62 32.80
C ASN A 608 3.90 32.86 33.24
N ALA A 609 3.31 33.99 32.86
CA ALA A 609 1.90 34.30 33.08
C ALA A 609 1.00 33.88 31.89
N GLY A 610 1.60 33.33 30.83
CA GLY A 610 0.89 32.94 29.61
C GLY A 610 0.62 34.09 28.65
N GLN A 611 1.20 35.30 28.89
CA GLN A 611 1.10 36.39 27.94
C GLN A 611 2.09 36.20 26.79
N SER A 612 1.72 36.58 25.59
CA SER A 612 2.55 36.39 24.42
C SER A 612 2.80 37.69 23.65
N ALA A 613 4.00 37.81 23.05
CA ALA A 613 4.37 38.87 22.13
C ALA A 613 5.00 38.30 20.87
N LEU A 614 4.53 38.78 19.73
CA LEU A 614 5.03 38.34 18.42
C LEU A 614 6.12 39.30 17.94
N GLN A 615 7.30 38.77 17.60
CA GLN A 615 8.43 39.52 17.08
C GLN A 615 8.90 38.98 15.75
N ARG A 616 9.05 39.85 14.77
CA ARG A 616 9.56 39.51 13.45
C ARG A 616 11.08 39.43 13.46
N VAL A 617 11.65 38.31 12.99
CA VAL A 617 13.09 38.08 12.88
C VAL A 617 13.45 37.80 11.43
N VAL A 618 14.51 38.41 10.92
CA VAL A 618 15.01 38.20 9.55
C VAL A 618 16.32 37.44 9.63
N VAL A 619 16.38 36.30 8.99
CA VAL A 619 17.64 35.54 8.79
C VAL A 619 18.23 35.97 7.45
N ALA A 620 19.48 36.42 7.46
CA ALA A 620 20.21 36.89 6.29
C ALA A 620 21.68 36.47 6.41
N LYS A 621 22.03 35.35 5.85
CA LYS A 621 23.39 34.77 5.85
C LYS A 621 24.17 35.20 4.61
#